data_9931af82823cb0a0f1f7b8ebcfd70695
#
_entry.id   9931af82823cb0a0f1f7b8ebcfd70695
#
_cell.length_a   1.000
_cell.length_b   1.000
_cell.length_c   1.000
_cell.angle_alpha   90.00
_cell.angle_beta   90.00
_cell.angle_gamma   90.00
#
_symmetry.space_group_name_H-M   'P 1'
#
loop_
_entity.id
_entity.type
_entity.pdbx_description
1 polymer ?
#
loop_
_entity_poly.entity_id
_entity_poly.type
_entity_poly.pdbx_seq_one_letter_code
_entity_poly.pdbx_strand_id
1 'polypeptide(L)'
;MIKIIYSKINSFFKSSDKENIKNVLEDLIEDNKNGTEKIDDGTKNIFKNVINLNDKCIEDVMIPRADIDAAHSETKVNDLISFINKTKHSRIPVFEKNLDRIIGMIHIRDLFEKVSNNARSKNSIKLPKKIIRKILFSSPSMKILDLLLKMRSEQIHMSIVVDEFGGTNGLVTIEDLVEEIVGEIKDEHDFEEIEEIKKISKKTYDVSARLAVED
;
A
#
# COMPACT_ATOMS: atom_id res chain seq x y z
N MET A 1 31.72 28.02 8.51
CA MET A 1 30.95 26.79 8.25
C MET A 1 29.76 27.04 7.34
N ILE A 2 28.87 28.01 7.61
CA ILE A 2 27.66 28.32 6.79
C ILE A 2 28.01 28.70 5.32
N LYS A 3 29.11 29.41 5.05
CA LYS A 3 29.51 29.78 3.68
C LYS A 3 29.93 28.58 2.80
N ILE A 4 30.42 27.50 3.37
CA ILE A 4 30.84 26.29 2.65
C ILE A 4 29.59 25.48 2.24
N ILE A 5 28.58 25.44 3.11
CA ILE A 5 27.28 24.80 2.81
C ILE A 5 26.56 25.58 1.69
N TYR A 6 26.53 26.92 1.72
CA TYR A 6 25.91 27.72 0.67
C TYR A 6 26.62 27.61 -0.70
N SER A 7 27.95 27.47 -0.73
CA SER A 7 28.70 27.29 -1.98
C SER A 7 28.43 25.90 -2.60
N LYS A 8 28.33 24.84 -1.79
CA LYS A 8 27.96 23.50 -2.25
C LYS A 8 26.51 23.44 -2.73
N ILE A 9 25.57 24.09 -2.06
CA ILE A 9 24.17 24.17 -2.49
C ILE A 9 24.02 24.92 -3.81
N ASN A 10 24.77 26.00 -4.02
CA ASN A 10 24.66 26.81 -5.25
C ASN A 10 25.33 26.15 -6.48
N SER A 11 26.35 25.30 -6.28
CA SER A 11 26.89 24.47 -7.38
C SER A 11 25.92 23.35 -7.76
N PHE A 12 25.05 22.96 -6.85
CA PHE A 12 24.07 21.90 -6.96
C PHE A 12 22.87 22.26 -7.85
N PHE A 13 22.40 23.49 -7.77
CA PHE A 13 21.30 23.97 -8.63
C PHE A 13 21.67 24.12 -10.11
N LYS A 14 22.95 23.94 -10.46
CA LYS A 14 23.43 24.02 -11.85
C LYS A 14 23.59 22.68 -12.56
N SER A 15 23.49 21.55 -11.86
CA SER A 15 23.61 20.20 -12.42
C SER A 15 22.27 19.48 -12.30
N SER A 16 21.68 19.19 -13.45
CA SER A 16 20.33 18.58 -13.59
C SER A 16 20.33 17.05 -13.42
N ASP A 17 21.19 16.49 -12.59
CA ASP A 17 21.30 15.06 -12.41
C ASP A 17 20.67 14.61 -11.09
N LYS A 18 19.54 13.87 -11.22
CA LYS A 18 18.82 13.24 -10.08
C LYS A 18 19.72 12.32 -9.26
N GLU A 19 20.69 11.69 -9.90
CA GLU A 19 21.68 10.80 -9.27
C GLU A 19 22.59 11.54 -8.25
N ASN A 20 22.92 12.79 -8.56
CA ASN A 20 23.69 13.65 -7.66
C ASN A 20 22.94 14.03 -6.38
N ILE A 21 21.61 14.20 -6.43
CA ILE A 21 20.80 14.55 -5.26
C ILE A 21 20.71 13.34 -4.31
N LYS A 22 20.54 12.15 -4.86
CA LYS A 22 20.51 10.90 -4.11
C LYS A 22 21.81 10.70 -3.34
N ASN A 23 22.95 10.77 -4.03
CA ASN A 23 24.28 10.57 -3.44
C ASN A 23 24.59 11.61 -2.33
N VAL A 24 24.19 12.87 -2.51
CA VAL A 24 24.41 13.91 -1.48
C VAL A 24 23.50 13.75 -0.28
N LEU A 25 22.26 13.30 -0.46
CA LEU A 25 21.38 12.97 0.67
C LEU A 25 21.91 11.75 1.43
N GLU A 26 22.40 10.73 0.74
CA GLU A 26 23.05 9.58 1.34
C GLU A 26 24.30 9.99 2.12
N ASP A 27 25.18 10.80 1.52
CA ASP A 27 26.38 11.36 2.19
C ASP A 27 26.00 12.20 3.43
N LEU A 28 24.95 13.03 3.38
CA LEU A 28 24.50 13.81 4.53
C LEU A 28 23.94 12.94 5.66
N ILE A 29 23.33 11.82 5.33
CA ILE A 29 22.82 10.82 6.30
C ILE A 29 24.00 10.06 6.93
N GLU A 30 25.07 9.78 6.15
CA GLU A 30 26.26 9.07 6.62
C GLU A 30 27.25 9.99 7.37
N ASP A 31 27.46 11.22 6.92
CA ASP A 31 28.40 12.19 7.51
C ASP A 31 27.98 12.67 8.91
N ASN A 32 26.72 12.49 9.30
CA ASN A 32 26.23 12.84 10.64
C ASN A 32 26.75 11.92 11.77
N LYS A 33 27.74 11.05 11.46
CA LYS A 33 28.44 10.24 12.46
C LYS A 33 29.32 11.10 13.44
N ASN A 34 29.61 12.35 13.08
CA ASN A 34 30.47 13.26 13.85
C ASN A 34 29.72 14.48 14.44
N GLY A 35 28.40 14.59 14.27
CA GLY A 35 27.57 15.68 14.79
C GLY A 35 27.09 15.42 16.22
N THR A 36 26.73 16.48 16.93
CA THR A 36 26.26 16.45 18.33
C THR A 36 24.84 15.88 18.48
N GLU A 37 24.07 15.71 17.38
CA GLU A 37 22.78 15.05 17.35
C GLU A 37 22.87 13.82 16.45
N LYS A 38 22.87 12.64 17.04
CA LYS A 38 22.79 11.37 16.30
C LYS A 38 21.35 11.17 15.81
N ILE A 39 21.16 11.17 14.50
CA ILE A 39 19.92 10.68 13.91
C ILE A 39 19.83 9.18 14.23
N ASP A 40 18.71 8.75 14.80
CA ASP A 40 18.48 7.33 15.10
C ASP A 40 18.36 6.51 13.80
N ASP A 41 18.62 5.21 13.91
CA ASP A 41 18.66 4.34 12.74
C ASP A 41 17.29 4.17 12.07
N GLY A 42 16.19 4.29 12.82
CA GLY A 42 14.83 4.29 12.26
C GLY A 42 14.59 5.49 11.34
N THR A 43 14.96 6.70 11.82
CA THR A 43 14.86 7.91 11.01
C THR A 43 15.71 7.83 9.74
N LYS A 44 16.94 7.26 9.81
CA LYS A 44 17.79 7.05 8.63
C LYS A 44 17.13 6.11 7.61
N ASN A 45 16.50 5.04 8.08
CA ASN A 45 15.81 4.10 7.20
C ASN A 45 14.64 4.77 6.48
N ILE A 46 13.83 5.59 7.17
CA ILE A 46 12.75 6.37 6.55
C ILE A 46 13.32 7.28 5.44
N PHE A 47 14.42 7.99 5.68
CA PHE A 47 15.03 8.82 4.64
C PHE A 47 15.51 8.01 3.44
N LYS A 48 16.14 6.85 3.65
CA LYS A 48 16.54 5.95 2.56
C LYS A 48 15.33 5.47 1.76
N ASN A 49 14.27 5.05 2.44
CA ASN A 49 13.02 4.60 1.81
C ASN A 49 12.40 5.71 0.95
N VAL A 50 12.32 6.95 1.46
CA VAL A 50 11.81 8.10 0.69
C VAL A 50 12.64 8.39 -0.56
N ILE A 51 13.97 8.26 -0.48
CA ILE A 51 14.86 8.44 -1.64
C ILE A 51 14.59 7.36 -2.69
N ASN A 52 14.46 6.11 -2.27
CA ASN A 52 14.22 4.95 -3.14
C ASN A 52 12.81 4.93 -3.73
N LEU A 53 11.85 5.58 -3.06
CA LEU A 53 10.44 5.63 -3.50
C LEU A 53 10.29 6.26 -4.90
N ASN A 54 11.18 7.18 -5.29
CA ASN A 54 11.15 7.82 -6.60
C ASN A 54 11.33 6.83 -7.78
N ASP A 55 12.01 5.72 -7.53
CA ASP A 55 12.29 4.71 -8.56
C ASP A 55 11.17 3.66 -8.65
N LYS A 56 10.40 3.45 -7.56
CA LYS A 56 9.33 2.46 -7.49
C LYS A 56 8.04 2.89 -8.21
N CYS A 57 7.38 1.92 -8.83
CA CYS A 57 6.08 2.06 -9.47
C CYS A 57 5.00 1.27 -8.69
N ILE A 58 3.74 1.47 -9.04
CA ILE A 58 2.61 0.82 -8.36
C ILE A 58 2.66 -0.71 -8.53
N GLU A 59 3.16 -1.20 -9.65
CA GLU A 59 3.32 -2.64 -9.90
C GLU A 59 4.25 -3.34 -8.91
N ASP A 60 5.21 -2.61 -8.31
CA ASP A 60 6.17 -3.15 -7.35
C ASP A 60 5.54 -3.42 -5.97
N VAL A 61 4.38 -2.79 -5.68
CA VAL A 61 3.77 -2.80 -4.33
C VAL A 61 2.29 -3.20 -4.33
N MET A 62 1.67 -3.38 -5.49
CA MET A 62 0.26 -3.73 -5.58
C MET A 62 0.00 -5.17 -5.11
N ILE A 63 -1.15 -5.39 -4.50
CA ILE A 63 -1.73 -6.71 -4.30
C ILE A 63 -2.13 -7.25 -5.67
N PRO A 64 -1.60 -8.42 -6.11
CA PRO A 64 -1.91 -8.99 -7.41
C PRO A 64 -3.40 -9.33 -7.56
N ARG A 65 -3.91 -9.34 -8.79
CA ARG A 65 -5.30 -9.68 -9.13
C ARG A 65 -5.81 -10.95 -8.45
N ALA A 66 -4.96 -11.97 -8.38
CA ALA A 66 -5.33 -13.28 -7.82
C ALA A 66 -5.65 -13.22 -6.32
N ASP A 67 -5.08 -12.24 -5.62
CA ASP A 67 -5.19 -12.07 -4.17
C ASP A 67 -6.20 -10.97 -3.78
N ILE A 68 -6.91 -10.39 -4.75
CA ILE A 68 -7.93 -9.35 -4.47
C ILE A 68 -9.16 -9.97 -3.83
N ASP A 69 -9.40 -9.62 -2.58
CA ASP A 69 -10.65 -9.85 -1.89
C ASP A 69 -11.70 -8.81 -2.30
N ALA A 70 -12.70 -9.22 -3.08
CA ALA A 70 -13.75 -8.33 -3.59
C ALA A 70 -15.15 -8.94 -3.44
N ALA A 71 -16.18 -8.11 -3.39
CA ALA A 71 -17.58 -8.53 -3.29
C ALA A 71 -18.36 -8.23 -4.57
N HIS A 72 -19.26 -9.13 -4.95
CA HIS A 72 -20.19 -8.86 -6.04
C HIS A 72 -21.26 -7.84 -5.61
N SER A 73 -21.69 -6.96 -6.51
CA SER A 73 -22.66 -5.88 -6.23
C SER A 73 -24.02 -6.38 -5.75
N GLU A 74 -24.36 -7.64 -6.02
CA GLU A 74 -25.60 -8.28 -5.57
C GLU A 74 -25.44 -9.15 -4.32
N THR A 75 -24.26 -9.15 -3.70
CA THR A 75 -23.99 -9.88 -2.46
C THR A 75 -24.95 -9.41 -1.37
N LYS A 76 -25.47 -10.34 -0.57
CA LYS A 76 -26.32 -10.00 0.57
C LYS A 76 -25.48 -9.42 1.71
N VAL A 77 -26.09 -8.53 2.47
CA VAL A 77 -25.40 -7.84 3.59
C VAL A 77 -24.81 -8.83 4.60
N ASN A 78 -25.52 -9.91 4.94
CA ASN A 78 -25.01 -10.91 5.89
C ASN A 78 -23.82 -11.69 5.36
N ASP A 79 -23.83 -12.03 4.07
CA ASP A 79 -22.73 -12.76 3.41
C ASP A 79 -21.49 -11.85 3.37
N LEU A 80 -21.69 -10.55 3.10
CA LEU A 80 -20.63 -9.56 3.11
C LEU A 80 -20.03 -9.37 4.52
N ILE A 81 -20.87 -9.34 5.56
CA ILE A 81 -20.37 -9.28 6.96
C ILE A 81 -19.54 -10.52 7.29
N SER A 82 -20.00 -11.69 6.89
CA SER A 82 -19.26 -12.94 7.10
C SER A 82 -17.91 -12.93 6.36
N PHE A 83 -17.92 -12.41 5.15
CA PHE A 83 -16.71 -12.23 4.32
C PHE A 83 -15.72 -11.27 4.99
N ILE A 84 -16.17 -10.09 5.42
CA ILE A 84 -15.34 -9.10 6.13
C ILE A 84 -14.76 -9.67 7.43
N ASN A 85 -15.56 -10.42 8.19
CA ASN A 85 -15.08 -11.06 9.42
C ASN A 85 -13.97 -12.08 9.16
N LYS A 86 -13.99 -12.75 7.99
CA LYS A 86 -12.96 -13.69 7.58
C LYS A 86 -11.70 -12.97 7.07
N THR A 87 -11.85 -11.96 6.23
CA THR A 87 -10.73 -11.28 5.56
C THR A 87 -10.10 -10.18 6.41
N LYS A 88 -10.84 -9.66 7.42
CA LYS A 88 -10.43 -8.55 8.29
C LYS A 88 -10.21 -7.21 7.58
N HIS A 89 -10.54 -7.10 6.30
CA HIS A 89 -10.35 -5.86 5.54
C HIS A 89 -11.39 -4.79 5.89
N SER A 90 -10.93 -3.55 6.07
CA SER A 90 -11.79 -2.39 6.34
C SER A 90 -12.48 -1.85 5.09
N ARG A 91 -11.93 -2.10 3.90
CA ARG A 91 -12.43 -1.65 2.60
C ARG A 91 -12.47 -2.84 1.64
N ILE A 92 -13.61 -3.02 1.00
CA ILE A 92 -13.86 -4.13 0.06
C ILE A 92 -14.23 -3.55 -1.30
N PRO A 93 -13.46 -3.82 -2.37
CA PRO A 93 -13.84 -3.50 -3.73
C PRO A 93 -15.14 -4.19 -4.11
N VAL A 94 -15.97 -3.53 -4.92
CA VAL A 94 -17.25 -4.08 -5.42
C VAL A 94 -17.21 -4.16 -6.92
N PHE A 95 -17.53 -5.33 -7.46
CA PHE A 95 -17.60 -5.58 -8.90
C PHE A 95 -19.00 -5.98 -9.35
N GLU A 96 -19.32 -5.78 -10.66
CA GLU A 96 -20.62 -6.17 -11.24
C GLU A 96 -20.58 -7.53 -11.93
N LYS A 97 -19.66 -7.77 -12.85
CA LYS A 97 -19.59 -9.00 -13.66
C LYS A 97 -18.39 -9.85 -13.28
N ASN A 98 -17.25 -9.23 -13.28
CA ASN A 98 -15.96 -9.81 -12.95
C ASN A 98 -15.06 -8.70 -12.37
N LEU A 99 -13.84 -9.03 -11.96
CA LEU A 99 -12.90 -8.08 -11.37
C LEU A 99 -12.48 -6.96 -12.35
N ASP A 100 -12.69 -7.10 -13.66
CA ASP A 100 -12.39 -6.03 -14.61
C ASP A 100 -13.48 -4.93 -14.61
N ARG A 101 -14.57 -5.16 -13.89
CA ARG A 101 -15.66 -4.20 -13.75
C ARG A 101 -15.91 -3.82 -12.30
N ILE A 102 -14.92 -3.21 -11.69
CA ILE A 102 -15.05 -2.63 -10.36
C ILE A 102 -15.86 -1.33 -10.46
N ILE A 103 -16.90 -1.22 -9.63
CA ILE A 103 -17.83 -0.07 -9.60
C ILE A 103 -17.60 0.86 -8.40
N GLY A 104 -16.75 0.46 -7.47
CA GLY A 104 -16.43 1.23 -6.27
C GLY A 104 -15.97 0.34 -5.14
N MET A 105 -16.03 0.85 -3.92
CA MET A 105 -15.68 0.11 -2.71
C MET A 105 -16.73 0.32 -1.60
N ILE A 106 -16.77 -0.59 -0.64
CA ILE A 106 -17.54 -0.46 0.59
C ILE A 106 -16.57 -0.32 1.74
N HIS A 107 -16.85 0.64 2.62
CA HIS A 107 -16.17 0.74 3.89
C HIS A 107 -16.99 0.03 4.98
N ILE A 108 -16.34 -0.78 5.81
CA ILE A 108 -16.98 -1.54 6.88
C ILE A 108 -17.87 -0.67 7.78
N ARG A 109 -17.48 0.57 8.06
CA ARG A 109 -18.26 1.52 8.86
C ARG A 109 -19.63 1.82 8.27
N ASP A 110 -19.72 2.02 6.94
CA ASP A 110 -21.00 2.32 6.27
C ASP A 110 -21.93 1.11 6.31
N LEU A 111 -21.35 -0.08 6.21
CA LEU A 111 -22.10 -1.33 6.32
C LEU A 111 -22.72 -1.48 7.73
N PHE A 112 -21.93 -1.26 8.77
CA PHE A 112 -22.43 -1.33 10.16
C PHE A 112 -23.50 -0.29 10.47
N GLU A 113 -23.35 0.94 9.99
CA GLU A 113 -24.37 1.98 10.13
C GLU A 113 -25.71 1.54 9.52
N LYS A 114 -25.69 0.94 8.33
CA LYS A 114 -26.89 0.43 7.66
C LYS A 114 -27.53 -0.75 8.39
N VAL A 115 -26.72 -1.67 8.90
CA VAL A 115 -27.20 -2.84 9.66
C VAL A 115 -27.85 -2.39 10.98
N SER A 116 -27.26 -1.44 11.69
CA SER A 116 -27.77 -0.89 12.93
C SER A 116 -29.15 -0.24 12.73
N ASN A 117 -29.30 0.54 11.66
CA ASN A 117 -30.56 1.26 11.36
C ASN A 117 -31.69 0.33 10.85
N ASN A 118 -31.39 -0.88 10.38
CA ASN A 118 -32.36 -1.83 9.81
C ASN A 118 -32.47 -3.14 10.61
N ALA A 119 -32.43 -3.08 11.92
CA ALA A 119 -32.37 -4.25 12.82
C ALA A 119 -33.50 -5.29 12.64
N ARG A 120 -34.61 -4.95 11.99
CA ARG A 120 -35.79 -5.85 11.83
C ARG A 120 -35.79 -6.70 10.54
N SER A 121 -34.91 -6.48 9.57
CA SER A 121 -34.92 -7.20 8.28
C SER A 121 -33.51 -7.66 7.86
N LYS A 122 -32.82 -8.42 8.73
CA LYS A 122 -31.41 -8.80 8.53
C LYS A 122 -31.15 -9.81 7.40
N ASN A 123 -32.12 -10.64 6.99
CA ASN A 123 -31.82 -11.87 6.24
C ASN A 123 -31.94 -11.79 4.71
N SER A 124 -32.34 -10.67 4.12
CA SER A 124 -32.60 -10.59 2.66
C SER A 124 -32.22 -9.29 1.98
N ILE A 125 -31.51 -8.39 2.66
CA ILE A 125 -31.22 -7.09 2.07
C ILE A 125 -30.02 -7.24 1.14
N LYS A 126 -30.23 -6.99 -0.17
CA LYS A 126 -29.14 -6.79 -1.14
C LYS A 126 -28.34 -5.54 -0.76
N LEU A 127 -27.10 -5.53 -1.15
CA LEU A 127 -26.19 -4.42 -0.94
C LEU A 127 -26.78 -3.11 -1.52
N PRO A 128 -27.05 -2.09 -0.69
CA PRO A 128 -27.60 -0.84 -1.21
C PRO A 128 -26.56 -0.09 -2.03
N LYS A 129 -26.85 0.25 -3.28
CA LYS A 129 -25.92 1.02 -4.14
C LYS A 129 -25.42 2.32 -3.49
N LYS A 130 -26.18 2.90 -2.58
CA LYS A 130 -25.85 4.16 -1.88
C LYS A 130 -24.64 4.08 -0.94
N ILE A 131 -24.22 2.88 -0.50
CA ILE A 131 -23.05 2.71 0.36
C ILE A 131 -21.77 2.39 -0.43
N ILE A 132 -21.89 2.22 -1.75
CA ILE A 132 -20.73 2.05 -2.62
C ILE A 132 -20.12 3.42 -2.85
N ARG A 133 -18.89 3.59 -2.36
CA ARG A 133 -18.08 4.80 -2.49
C ARG A 133 -17.23 4.74 -3.75
N LYS A 134 -16.76 5.90 -4.19
CA LYS A 134 -15.76 6.00 -5.26
C LYS A 134 -14.48 5.24 -4.89
N ILE A 135 -13.82 4.72 -5.92
CA ILE A 135 -12.49 4.13 -5.86
C ILE A 135 -11.63 4.81 -6.93
N LEU A 136 -10.32 4.85 -6.73
CA LEU A 136 -9.39 5.36 -7.73
C LEU A 136 -9.00 4.27 -8.72
N PHE A 137 -8.50 4.72 -9.87
CA PHE A 137 -7.84 3.87 -10.86
C PHE A 137 -6.46 4.44 -11.17
N SER A 138 -5.48 3.57 -11.29
CA SER A 138 -4.08 3.89 -11.59
C SER A 138 -3.51 2.90 -12.61
N SER A 139 -2.45 3.30 -13.32
CA SER A 139 -1.68 2.38 -14.16
C SER A 139 -0.59 1.68 -13.34
N PRO A 140 -0.12 0.48 -13.76
CA PRO A 140 1.00 -0.21 -13.11
C PRO A 140 2.27 0.65 -13.05
N SER A 141 2.55 1.40 -14.12
CA SER A 141 3.74 2.26 -14.27
C SER A 141 3.66 3.61 -13.54
N MET A 142 2.52 3.92 -12.89
CA MET A 142 2.38 5.15 -12.11
C MET A 142 3.34 5.14 -10.92
N LYS A 143 3.97 6.29 -10.63
CA LYS A 143 4.86 6.39 -9.47
C LYS A 143 4.07 6.35 -8.15
N ILE A 144 4.63 5.68 -7.14
CA ILE A 144 4.04 5.54 -5.81
C ILE A 144 3.67 6.90 -5.22
N LEU A 145 4.60 7.87 -5.29
CA LEU A 145 4.38 9.20 -4.73
C LEU A 145 3.22 9.95 -5.40
N ASP A 146 3.08 9.81 -6.72
CA ASP A 146 1.99 10.46 -7.47
C ASP A 146 0.63 9.91 -7.05
N LEU A 147 0.52 8.59 -6.89
CA LEU A 147 -0.72 7.97 -6.40
C LEU A 147 -1.02 8.36 -4.95
N LEU A 148 -0.01 8.39 -4.07
CA LEU A 148 -0.16 8.81 -2.68
C LEU A 148 -0.70 10.24 -2.57
N LEU A 149 -0.15 11.17 -3.37
CA LEU A 149 -0.62 12.56 -3.44
C LEU A 149 -2.05 12.65 -3.97
N LYS A 150 -2.40 11.84 -4.98
CA LYS A 150 -3.75 11.75 -5.53
C LYS A 150 -4.74 11.20 -4.51
N MET A 151 -4.40 10.10 -3.82
CA MET A 151 -5.23 9.53 -2.75
C MET A 151 -5.51 10.55 -1.64
N ARG A 152 -4.48 11.31 -1.24
CA ARG A 152 -4.61 12.37 -0.24
C ARG A 152 -5.51 13.51 -0.71
N SER A 153 -5.34 13.98 -1.95
CA SER A 153 -6.11 15.12 -2.49
C SER A 153 -7.58 14.78 -2.70
N GLU A 154 -7.88 13.54 -3.15
CA GLU A 154 -9.24 13.07 -3.39
C GLU A 154 -9.89 12.43 -2.14
N GLN A 155 -9.12 12.24 -1.06
CA GLN A 155 -9.54 11.56 0.17
C GLN A 155 -10.07 10.14 -0.10
N ILE A 156 -9.44 9.43 -1.05
CA ILE A 156 -9.77 8.05 -1.41
C ILE A 156 -8.53 7.20 -1.17
N HIS A 157 -8.65 6.18 -0.31
CA HIS A 157 -7.53 5.40 0.21
C HIS A 157 -7.37 4.04 -0.47
N MET A 158 -7.94 3.86 -1.65
CA MET A 158 -7.84 2.61 -2.41
C MET A 158 -7.87 2.90 -3.91
N SER A 159 -7.02 2.22 -4.66
CA SER A 159 -6.97 2.28 -6.12
C SER A 159 -6.97 0.88 -6.72
N ILE A 160 -7.70 0.71 -7.80
CA ILE A 160 -7.57 -0.47 -8.68
C ILE A 160 -6.50 -0.15 -9.70
N VAL A 161 -5.58 -1.09 -9.87
CA VAL A 161 -4.52 -1.00 -10.88
C VAL A 161 -5.04 -1.66 -12.15
N VAL A 162 -5.07 -0.89 -13.25
CA VAL A 162 -5.62 -1.33 -14.53
C VAL A 162 -4.58 -1.25 -15.63
N ASP A 163 -4.61 -2.24 -16.52
CA ASP A 163 -3.78 -2.26 -17.73
C ASP A 163 -4.35 -1.36 -18.85
N GLU A 164 -3.67 -1.30 -19.98
CA GLU A 164 -4.04 -0.50 -21.15
C GLU A 164 -5.33 -0.98 -21.83
N PHE A 165 -5.76 -2.20 -21.54
CA PHE A 165 -6.99 -2.81 -22.08
C PHE A 165 -8.17 -2.68 -21.10
N GLY A 166 -7.93 -2.09 -19.93
CA GLY A 166 -8.93 -1.95 -18.87
C GLY A 166 -9.12 -3.20 -18.00
N GLY A 167 -8.18 -4.17 -18.11
CA GLY A 167 -8.12 -5.33 -17.22
C GLY A 167 -7.55 -4.94 -15.84
N THR A 168 -8.07 -5.55 -14.80
CA THR A 168 -7.54 -5.35 -13.43
C THR A 168 -6.28 -6.16 -13.24
N ASN A 169 -5.15 -5.50 -12.98
CA ASN A 169 -3.87 -6.11 -12.65
C ASN A 169 -3.71 -6.34 -11.16
N GLY A 170 -4.23 -5.42 -10.35
CA GLY A 170 -4.05 -5.47 -8.92
C GLY A 170 -4.89 -4.43 -8.17
N LEU A 171 -4.60 -4.30 -6.89
CA LEU A 171 -5.18 -3.33 -5.99
C LEU A 171 -4.06 -2.75 -5.12
N VAL A 172 -4.16 -1.49 -4.76
CA VAL A 172 -3.24 -0.84 -3.83
C VAL A 172 -4.03 0.07 -2.88
N THR A 173 -3.63 0.07 -1.62
CA THR A 173 -4.20 0.94 -0.59
C THR A 173 -3.20 2.02 -0.17
N ILE A 174 -3.67 3.03 0.56
CA ILE A 174 -2.78 4.06 1.07
C ILE A 174 -1.83 3.48 2.13
N GLU A 175 -2.28 2.46 2.84
CA GLU A 175 -1.51 1.73 3.83
C GLU A 175 -0.27 1.10 3.18
N ASP A 176 -0.40 0.42 2.02
CA ASP A 176 0.71 -0.19 1.26
C ASP A 176 1.74 0.88 0.82
N LEU A 177 1.25 2.04 0.34
CA LEU A 177 2.13 3.13 -0.09
C LEU A 177 2.89 3.80 1.07
N VAL A 178 2.26 3.88 2.24
CA VAL A 178 2.90 4.44 3.45
C VAL A 178 3.91 3.45 4.02
N GLU A 179 3.66 2.15 3.94
CA GLU A 179 4.58 1.11 4.36
C GLU A 179 5.91 1.18 3.61
N GLU A 180 5.89 1.51 2.33
CA GLU A 180 7.10 1.75 1.54
C GLU A 180 7.96 2.92 2.06
N ILE A 181 7.38 3.84 2.82
CA ILE A 181 8.09 4.97 3.44
C ILE A 181 8.57 4.60 4.84
N VAL A 182 7.70 4.04 5.66
CA VAL A 182 7.95 3.81 7.09
C VAL A 182 8.69 2.48 7.33
N GLY A 183 8.56 1.53 6.39
CA GLY A 183 8.97 0.13 6.56
C GLY A 183 7.84 -0.68 7.22
N GLU A 184 8.06 -1.96 7.40
CA GLU A 184 7.08 -2.86 8.03
C GLU A 184 6.64 -2.33 9.40
N ILE A 185 5.37 -2.03 9.53
CA ILE A 185 4.73 -1.69 10.80
C ILE A 185 4.20 -3.02 11.34
N LYS A 186 4.97 -3.64 12.26
CA LYS A 186 4.49 -4.84 12.95
C LYS A 186 3.21 -4.48 13.72
N ASP A 187 2.11 -5.20 13.45
CA ASP A 187 0.86 -5.02 14.19
C ASP A 187 1.05 -5.53 15.63
N GLU A 188 0.43 -4.87 16.60
CA GLU A 188 0.44 -5.29 18.02
C GLU A 188 -0.12 -6.72 18.21
N HIS A 189 -0.78 -7.27 17.19
CA HIS A 189 -1.39 -8.59 17.16
C HIS A 189 -0.63 -9.62 16.31
N ASP A 190 0.48 -9.25 15.68
CA ASP A 190 1.34 -10.17 14.92
C ASP A 190 2.20 -11.01 15.85
N PHE A 191 1.56 -11.93 16.56
CA PHE A 191 2.23 -12.85 17.48
C PHE A 191 2.87 -14.07 16.80
N GLU A 192 2.73 -14.25 15.50
CA GLU A 192 3.35 -15.34 14.76
C GLU A 192 4.10 -14.80 13.54
N GLU A 193 5.41 -14.67 13.67
CA GLU A 193 6.30 -14.67 12.51
C GLU A 193 6.09 -16.02 11.80
N ILE A 194 5.40 -16.02 10.66
CA ILE A 194 5.42 -17.18 9.76
C ILE A 194 6.86 -17.25 9.27
N GLU A 195 7.64 -18.16 9.84
CA GLU A 195 9.00 -18.42 9.37
C GLU A 195 8.88 -18.78 7.88
N GLU A 196 9.28 -17.88 6.99
CA GLU A 196 9.27 -18.09 5.54
C GLU A 196 10.11 -19.31 5.13
N ILE A 197 11.06 -19.71 5.99
CA ILE A 197 11.90 -20.92 5.86
C ILE A 197 11.81 -21.71 7.15
N LYS A 198 11.04 -22.79 7.16
CA LYS A 198 10.93 -23.71 8.29
C LYS A 198 11.78 -24.96 8.07
N LYS A 199 12.78 -25.18 8.92
CA LYS A 199 13.60 -26.38 8.85
C LYS A 199 12.85 -27.60 9.42
N ILE A 200 12.51 -28.57 8.55
CA ILE A 200 11.82 -29.79 8.94
C ILE A 200 12.81 -30.87 9.37
N SER A 201 13.95 -31.01 8.69
CA SER A 201 14.99 -32.00 9.01
C SER A 201 16.39 -31.48 8.65
N LYS A 202 17.44 -32.33 8.87
CA LYS A 202 18.85 -31.96 8.54
C LYS A 202 19.07 -31.49 7.11
N LYS A 203 18.20 -31.87 6.15
CA LYS A 203 18.35 -31.56 4.72
C LYS A 203 17.04 -31.12 4.05
N THR A 204 15.97 -30.91 4.83
CA THR A 204 14.64 -30.59 4.29
C THR A 204 14.14 -29.29 4.95
N TYR A 205 13.74 -28.36 4.11
CA TYR A 205 13.17 -27.06 4.49
C TYR A 205 11.79 -26.96 3.86
N ASP A 206 10.82 -26.42 4.62
CA ASP A 206 9.54 -25.95 4.12
C ASP A 206 9.73 -24.45 3.83
N VAL A 207 9.47 -24.03 2.60
CA VAL A 207 9.77 -22.68 2.14
C VAL A 207 8.51 -22.11 1.50
N SER A 208 8.16 -20.88 1.84
CA SER A 208 7.08 -20.17 1.19
C SER A 208 7.40 -20.01 -0.32
N ALA A 209 6.43 -20.33 -1.18
CA ALA A 209 6.57 -20.12 -2.63
C ALA A 209 6.66 -18.63 -3.02
N ARG A 210 6.49 -17.72 -2.06
CA ARG A 210 6.59 -16.25 -2.23
C ARG A 210 7.96 -15.70 -1.79
N LEU A 211 8.85 -16.55 -1.29
CA LEU A 211 10.19 -16.14 -0.90
C LEU A 211 10.96 -15.68 -2.15
N ALA A 212 11.49 -14.46 -2.10
CA ALA A 212 12.39 -13.97 -3.14
C ALA A 212 13.72 -14.76 -3.06
N VAL A 213 14.14 -15.34 -4.17
CA VAL A 213 15.43 -16.00 -4.30
C VAL A 213 16.40 -14.95 -4.84
N GLU A 214 17.26 -14.45 -3.98
CA GLU A 214 18.41 -13.64 -4.39
C GLU A 214 19.57 -14.60 -4.66
N ASP A 215 20.24 -14.41 -5.81
CA ASP A 215 21.41 -15.20 -6.25
C ASP A 215 22.65 -14.94 -5.36
#